data_b7ab040cea7d57f20b3f5492db17a6cf
#
_entry.id   b7ab040cea7d57f20b3f5492db17a6cf
#
_cell.length_a   1.000
_cell.length_b   1.000
_cell.length_c   1.000
_cell.angle_alpha   90.00
_cell.angle_beta   90.00
_cell.angle_gamma   90.00
#
_symmetry.space_group_name_H-M   'P 1'
#
loop_
_entity.id
_entity.type
_entity.pdbx_description
1 polymer ?
#
loop_
_entity_poly.entity_id
_entity_poly.type
_entity_poly.pdbx_seq_one_letter_code
_entity_poly.pdbx_strand_id
1 'polypeptide(L)'
;MQQTRVAQGLSYYLRFIERFPTVEALASAPLDDLMKVWQGLGYYTRARNLQAGAQQVMELYGGQLPQTYAELLKIKGLGAYSAAAVASFAFGEAVPAVDGNVYRILSRVFGVFTPIDTTQGRKEFFALAADLMDKQRPALFNQAIIDFGALVCTYRGSQCADCPQSVWCYAYRNNMVDKLPIKGQRVVVRSRYFYYLMLRYRNTTFVRRRAERDIWHSLYEFPLIELSNQVSISELMATAQWGDLLGADAQVEVLSVSEPIKHQLTHITLYATFIIAELRAVPYTLGLDYRCVPIGTLADYSVPRVIDAYMAAEPAVRYFSKSDKAYGSDDEDGVVVID
;
A
#
# COMPACT_ATOMS: atom_id res chain seq x y z
N MET A 1 9.09 5.47 -7.81
CA MET A 1 7.69 4.98 -7.63
C MET A 1 7.58 3.52 -8.07
N GLN A 2 8.12 2.61 -7.26
CA GLN A 2 8.07 1.16 -7.51
C GLN A 2 6.62 0.68 -7.68
N GLN A 3 6.34 -0.17 -8.70
CA GLN A 3 5.03 -0.80 -8.90
C GLN A 3 3.83 0.17 -9.00
N THR A 4 4.07 1.40 -9.44
CA THR A 4 3.02 2.42 -9.60
C THR A 4 3.14 3.03 -11.00
N ARG A 5 2.03 3.10 -11.73
CA ARG A 5 2.00 3.75 -13.05
C ARG A 5 2.28 5.26 -12.89
N VAL A 6 3.00 5.86 -13.84
CA VAL A 6 3.40 7.26 -13.79
C VAL A 6 2.19 8.18 -13.58
N ALA A 7 1.14 8.01 -14.37
CA ALA A 7 -0.09 8.81 -14.26
C ALA A 7 -0.72 8.77 -12.86
N GLN A 8 -0.67 7.62 -12.18
CA GLN A 8 -1.18 7.49 -10.81
C GLN A 8 -0.19 8.04 -9.78
N GLY A 9 1.11 7.90 -10.02
CA GLY A 9 2.17 8.19 -9.06
C GLY A 9 2.61 9.65 -9.03
N LEU A 10 2.39 10.41 -10.10
CA LEU A 10 2.96 11.76 -10.26
C LEU A 10 2.53 12.72 -9.13
N SER A 11 1.25 12.79 -8.82
CA SER A 11 0.73 13.67 -7.77
C SER A 11 1.27 13.29 -6.38
N TYR A 12 1.46 11.99 -6.12
CA TYR A 12 2.09 11.52 -4.87
C TYR A 12 3.57 11.85 -4.83
N TYR A 13 4.26 11.72 -5.95
CA TYR A 13 5.67 12.07 -6.05
C TYR A 13 5.90 13.56 -5.75
N LEU A 14 5.12 14.45 -6.34
CA LEU A 14 5.25 15.89 -6.12
C LEU A 14 5.00 16.27 -4.65
N ARG A 15 3.94 15.76 -4.02
CA ARG A 15 3.69 15.99 -2.59
C ARG A 15 4.78 15.39 -1.71
N PHE A 16 5.33 14.23 -2.11
CA PHE A 16 6.38 13.58 -1.35
C PHE A 16 7.68 14.41 -1.34
N ILE A 17 8.15 14.88 -2.50
CA ILE A 17 9.38 15.68 -2.59
C ILE A 17 9.20 17.07 -1.97
N GLU A 18 8.00 17.64 -2.02
CA GLU A 18 7.67 18.89 -1.32
C GLU A 18 7.79 18.73 0.20
N ARG A 19 7.24 17.62 0.76
CA ARG A 19 7.24 17.36 2.21
C ARG A 19 8.59 16.87 2.71
N PHE A 20 9.31 16.08 1.90
CA PHE A 20 10.59 15.46 2.24
C PHE A 20 11.63 15.75 1.15
N PRO A 21 12.14 17.00 1.07
CA PRO A 21 13.04 17.42 -0.03
C PRO A 21 14.44 16.81 0.07
N THR A 22 14.84 16.30 1.23
CA THR A 22 16.18 15.72 1.45
C THR A 22 16.07 14.35 2.12
N VAL A 23 17.13 13.56 2.04
CA VAL A 23 17.26 12.28 2.74
C VAL A 23 17.13 12.46 4.25
N GLU A 24 17.73 13.52 4.80
CA GLU A 24 17.66 13.87 6.22
C GLU A 24 16.22 14.21 6.65
N ALA A 25 15.50 15.00 5.85
CA ALA A 25 14.10 15.35 6.13
C ALA A 25 13.22 14.10 6.18
N LEU A 26 13.46 13.12 5.29
CA LEU A 26 12.75 11.87 5.32
C LEU A 26 13.15 10.97 6.49
N ALA A 27 14.44 10.90 6.79
CA ALA A 27 14.97 10.04 7.85
C ALA A 27 14.47 10.45 9.24
N SER A 28 14.38 11.77 9.48
CA SER A 28 13.97 12.36 10.77
C SER A 28 12.46 12.55 10.93
N ALA A 29 11.69 12.40 9.85
CA ALA A 29 10.25 12.64 9.87
C ALA A 29 9.51 11.68 10.82
N PRO A 30 8.44 12.15 11.52
CA PRO A 30 7.51 11.23 12.16
C PRO A 30 6.91 10.25 11.15
N LEU A 31 6.80 8.97 11.54
CA LEU A 31 6.24 7.95 10.62
C LEU A 31 4.80 8.28 10.20
N ASP A 32 4.02 8.90 11.07
CA ASP A 32 2.63 9.27 10.78
C ASP A 32 2.54 10.32 9.65
N ASP A 33 3.47 11.28 9.60
CA ASP A 33 3.57 12.25 8.50
C ASP A 33 3.85 11.55 7.17
N LEU A 34 4.82 10.63 7.17
CA LEU A 34 5.15 9.85 5.98
C LEU A 34 3.96 9.01 5.51
N MET A 35 3.29 8.32 6.44
CA MET A 35 2.13 7.48 6.13
C MET A 35 0.97 8.32 5.58
N LYS A 36 0.81 9.56 6.08
CA LYS A 36 -0.21 10.50 5.61
C LYS A 36 0.05 10.95 4.17
N VAL A 37 1.29 11.33 3.83
CA VAL A 37 1.68 11.68 2.45
C VAL A 37 1.51 10.49 1.50
N TRP A 38 1.68 9.26 2.01
CA TRP A 38 1.58 8.01 1.23
C TRP A 38 0.16 7.45 1.11
N GLN A 39 -0.81 7.99 1.88
CA GLN A 39 -2.18 7.48 1.96
C GLN A 39 -2.82 7.39 0.56
N GLY A 40 -3.41 6.23 0.25
CA GLY A 40 -4.04 5.95 -1.04
C GLY A 40 -3.14 5.35 -2.11
N LEU A 41 -1.79 5.47 -1.99
CA LEU A 41 -0.86 4.90 -2.98
C LEU A 41 -0.74 3.38 -2.88
N GLY A 42 -1.03 2.82 -1.70
CA GLY A 42 -0.92 1.37 -1.42
C GLY A 42 0.50 0.88 -1.19
N TYR A 43 0.62 -0.44 -0.88
CA TYR A 43 1.92 -1.06 -0.57
C TYR A 43 2.74 -0.28 0.46
N TYR A 44 2.15 0.03 1.59
CA TYR A 44 2.70 0.91 2.64
C TYR A 44 4.05 0.45 3.22
N THR A 45 4.39 -0.83 3.06
CA THR A 45 5.73 -1.34 3.37
C THR A 45 6.82 -0.60 2.60
N ARG A 46 6.51 -0.07 1.40
CA ARG A 46 7.47 0.75 0.63
C ARG A 46 7.80 2.05 1.34
N ALA A 47 6.79 2.73 1.90
CA ALA A 47 7.00 3.97 2.67
C ALA A 47 7.90 3.72 3.89
N ARG A 48 7.58 2.71 4.68
CA ARG A 48 8.40 2.33 5.85
C ARG A 48 9.82 1.94 5.47
N ASN A 49 9.96 1.13 4.42
CA ASN A 49 11.29 0.73 3.94
C ASN A 49 12.07 1.91 3.38
N LEU A 50 11.41 2.85 2.70
CA LEU A 50 12.04 4.07 2.18
C LEU A 50 12.58 4.93 3.32
N GLN A 51 11.82 5.12 4.40
CA GLN A 51 12.29 5.83 5.58
C GLN A 51 13.45 5.10 6.28
N ALA A 52 13.32 3.78 6.48
CA ALA A 52 14.40 2.99 7.08
C ALA A 52 15.66 3.01 6.21
N GLY A 53 15.52 3.02 4.88
CA GLY A 53 16.64 3.20 3.95
C GLY A 53 17.27 4.59 4.07
N ALA A 54 16.46 5.65 4.20
CA ALA A 54 16.96 7.00 4.43
C ALA A 54 17.74 7.10 5.75
N GLN A 55 17.25 6.48 6.82
CA GLN A 55 17.96 6.40 8.11
C GLN A 55 19.30 5.69 7.99
N GLN A 56 19.36 4.55 7.25
CA GLN A 56 20.61 3.87 6.96
C GLN A 56 21.60 4.75 6.17
N VAL A 57 21.09 5.51 5.18
CA VAL A 57 21.92 6.42 4.39
C VAL A 57 22.50 7.52 5.25
N MET A 58 21.74 8.07 6.18
CA MET A 58 22.26 9.05 7.15
C MET A 58 23.32 8.45 8.06
N GLU A 59 23.05 7.27 8.62
CA GLU A 59 23.89 6.61 9.62
C GLU A 59 25.20 6.07 9.02
N LEU A 60 25.11 5.34 7.88
CA LEU A 60 26.21 4.58 7.34
C LEU A 60 26.98 5.30 6.23
N TYR A 61 26.36 6.29 5.57
CA TYR A 61 26.91 6.95 4.39
C TYR A 61 26.88 8.49 4.51
N GLY A 62 26.66 9.04 5.71
CA GLY A 62 26.69 10.48 5.94
C GLY A 62 25.70 11.30 5.10
N GLY A 63 24.56 10.69 4.75
CA GLY A 63 23.52 11.34 3.95
C GLY A 63 23.73 11.24 2.43
N GLN A 64 24.79 10.60 1.97
CA GLN A 64 25.06 10.40 0.54
C GLN A 64 24.71 8.98 0.11
N LEU A 65 23.98 8.83 -0.99
CA LEU A 65 23.68 7.49 -1.53
C LEU A 65 24.99 6.81 -2.01
N PRO A 66 25.21 5.54 -1.67
CA PRO A 66 26.31 4.79 -2.25
C PRO A 66 26.10 4.65 -3.76
N GLN A 67 27.19 4.60 -4.52
CA GLN A 67 27.16 4.69 -5.98
C GLN A 67 27.17 3.32 -6.67
N THR A 68 27.48 2.23 -5.94
CA THR A 68 27.56 0.90 -6.52
C THR A 68 26.34 0.05 -6.26
N TYR A 69 26.00 -0.81 -7.21
CA TYR A 69 24.92 -1.79 -7.08
C TYR A 69 25.06 -2.65 -5.82
N ALA A 70 26.28 -3.10 -5.55
CA ALA A 70 26.56 -3.97 -4.40
C ALA A 70 26.27 -3.29 -3.05
N GLU A 71 26.52 -1.99 -2.94
CA GLU A 71 26.23 -1.21 -1.72
C GLU A 71 24.77 -0.80 -1.66
N LEU A 72 24.18 -0.40 -2.79
CA LEU A 72 22.75 -0.07 -2.86
C LEU A 72 21.86 -1.24 -2.46
N LEU A 73 22.26 -2.49 -2.75
CA LEU A 73 21.54 -3.69 -2.30
C LEU A 73 21.47 -3.86 -0.77
N LYS A 74 22.37 -3.23 -0.01
CA LYS A 74 22.39 -3.29 1.46
C LYS A 74 21.38 -2.32 2.09
N ILE A 75 20.88 -1.35 1.30
CA ILE A 75 19.93 -0.35 1.79
C ILE A 75 18.52 -0.96 1.87
N LYS A 76 17.88 -0.76 2.99
CA LYS A 76 16.51 -1.21 3.24
C LYS A 76 15.55 -0.66 2.17
N GLY A 77 14.78 -1.56 1.55
CA GLY A 77 13.81 -1.19 0.53
C GLY A 77 14.34 -1.15 -0.91
N LEU A 78 15.65 -1.27 -1.11
CA LEU A 78 16.24 -1.46 -2.44
C LEU A 78 16.43 -2.97 -2.70
N GLY A 79 15.57 -3.53 -3.54
CA GLY A 79 15.78 -4.86 -4.10
C GLY A 79 16.67 -4.81 -5.34
N ALA A 80 16.99 -5.99 -5.91
CA ALA A 80 17.89 -6.13 -7.06
C ALA A 80 17.56 -5.18 -8.22
N TYR A 81 16.27 -5.09 -8.60
CA TYR A 81 15.82 -4.17 -9.65
C TYR A 81 16.07 -2.69 -9.28
N SER A 82 15.63 -2.27 -8.07
CA SER A 82 15.73 -0.85 -7.69
C SER A 82 17.18 -0.43 -7.48
N ALA A 83 18.01 -1.28 -6.90
CA ALA A 83 19.44 -1.01 -6.73
C ALA A 83 20.14 -0.89 -8.09
N ALA A 84 19.85 -1.80 -9.04
CA ALA A 84 20.40 -1.73 -10.40
C ALA A 84 19.92 -0.50 -11.16
N ALA A 85 18.64 -0.13 -11.02
CA ALA A 85 18.10 1.07 -11.65
C ALA A 85 18.79 2.34 -11.11
N VAL A 86 18.97 2.46 -9.78
CA VAL A 86 19.66 3.61 -9.19
C VAL A 86 21.13 3.64 -9.61
N ALA A 87 21.86 2.51 -9.54
CA ALA A 87 23.25 2.42 -9.93
C ALA A 87 23.44 2.81 -11.41
N SER A 88 22.59 2.33 -12.28
CA SER A 88 22.66 2.59 -13.71
C SER A 88 22.22 4.02 -14.08
N PHE A 89 21.08 4.48 -13.60
CA PHE A 89 20.53 5.79 -14.00
C PHE A 89 21.23 6.97 -13.35
N ALA A 90 21.58 6.86 -12.07
CA ALA A 90 22.19 7.95 -11.33
C ALA A 90 23.74 7.96 -11.40
N PHE A 91 24.36 6.77 -11.49
CA PHE A 91 25.81 6.64 -11.36
C PHE A 91 26.48 5.99 -12.58
N GLY A 92 25.72 5.56 -13.59
CA GLY A 92 26.27 5.02 -14.84
C GLY A 92 26.90 3.64 -14.70
N GLU A 93 26.64 2.91 -13.62
CA GLU A 93 27.15 1.54 -13.45
C GLU A 93 26.50 0.59 -14.48
N ALA A 94 27.33 -0.23 -15.15
CA ALA A 94 26.89 -1.18 -16.15
C ALA A 94 26.26 -2.42 -15.51
N VAL A 95 25.04 -2.27 -14.97
CA VAL A 95 24.26 -3.31 -14.33
C VAL A 95 22.83 -3.34 -14.88
N PRO A 96 22.26 -4.51 -15.25
CA PRO A 96 20.93 -4.60 -15.82
C PRO A 96 19.83 -4.47 -14.75
N ALA A 97 18.87 -3.60 -15.02
CA ALA A 97 17.67 -3.43 -14.20
C ALA A 97 16.54 -4.34 -14.71
N VAL A 98 16.45 -5.56 -14.19
CA VAL A 98 15.50 -6.57 -14.67
C VAL A 98 14.19 -6.50 -13.89
N ASP A 99 13.16 -5.93 -14.50
CA ASP A 99 11.78 -5.85 -13.97
C ASP A 99 10.84 -6.82 -14.72
N GLY A 100 9.55 -6.75 -14.43
CA GLY A 100 8.53 -7.55 -15.11
C GLY A 100 8.44 -7.31 -16.62
N ASN A 101 8.80 -6.13 -17.10
CA ASN A 101 8.86 -5.82 -18.52
C ASN A 101 10.06 -6.52 -19.18
N VAL A 102 11.21 -6.42 -18.56
CA VAL A 102 12.45 -7.04 -19.06
C VAL A 102 12.32 -8.56 -19.06
N TYR A 103 11.83 -9.18 -17.99
CA TYR A 103 11.53 -10.62 -17.97
C TYR A 103 10.64 -11.04 -19.15
N ARG A 104 9.58 -10.29 -19.43
CA ARG A 104 8.65 -10.60 -20.50
C ARG A 104 9.30 -10.49 -21.89
N ILE A 105 10.06 -9.42 -22.11
CA ILE A 105 10.76 -9.21 -23.40
C ILE A 105 11.75 -10.32 -23.63
N LEU A 106 12.67 -10.55 -22.70
CA LEU A 106 13.72 -11.55 -22.84
C LEU A 106 13.16 -12.95 -23.00
N SER A 107 12.14 -13.30 -22.21
CA SER A 107 11.45 -14.59 -22.33
C SER A 107 10.82 -14.76 -23.71
N ARG A 108 10.14 -13.73 -24.25
CA ARG A 108 9.47 -13.81 -25.54
C ARG A 108 10.44 -13.77 -26.73
N VAL A 109 11.43 -12.86 -26.69
CA VAL A 109 12.37 -12.71 -27.82
C VAL A 109 13.27 -13.91 -27.93
N PHE A 110 13.85 -14.38 -26.83
CA PHE A 110 14.84 -15.45 -26.81
C PHE A 110 14.25 -16.85 -26.52
N GLY A 111 12.97 -16.97 -26.21
CA GLY A 111 12.35 -18.26 -25.90
C GLY A 111 12.81 -18.84 -24.56
N VAL A 112 13.01 -18.02 -23.53
CA VAL A 112 13.43 -18.51 -22.22
C VAL A 112 12.21 -19.02 -21.45
N PHE A 113 12.21 -20.31 -21.11
CA PHE A 113 11.13 -21.00 -20.42
C PHE A 113 11.34 -21.16 -18.92
N THR A 114 12.51 -20.83 -18.42
CA THR A 114 12.77 -20.88 -16.97
C THR A 114 11.84 -19.95 -16.23
N PRO A 115 11.14 -20.43 -15.18
CA PRO A 115 10.19 -19.58 -14.45
C PRO A 115 10.88 -18.37 -13.81
N ILE A 116 10.33 -17.18 -14.04
CA ILE A 116 10.92 -15.89 -13.65
C ILE A 116 10.95 -15.66 -12.14
N ASP A 117 10.11 -16.37 -11.38
CA ASP A 117 9.98 -16.27 -9.93
C ASP A 117 10.90 -17.24 -9.15
N THR A 118 11.70 -18.06 -9.87
CA THR A 118 12.71 -18.93 -9.28
C THR A 118 14.08 -18.24 -9.13
N THR A 119 14.92 -18.76 -8.25
CA THR A 119 16.30 -18.27 -8.09
C THR A 119 17.12 -18.50 -9.39
N GLN A 120 16.93 -19.63 -10.05
CA GLN A 120 17.58 -19.94 -11.33
C GLN A 120 17.14 -18.96 -12.41
N GLY A 121 15.83 -18.74 -12.57
CA GLY A 121 15.30 -17.79 -13.55
C GLY A 121 15.86 -16.39 -13.35
N ARG A 122 15.88 -15.88 -12.11
CA ARG A 122 16.46 -14.56 -11.83
C ARG A 122 17.91 -14.45 -12.26
N LYS A 123 18.73 -15.47 -12.00
CA LYS A 123 20.14 -15.49 -12.43
C LYS A 123 20.28 -15.53 -13.95
N GLU A 124 19.52 -16.40 -14.62
CA GLU A 124 19.54 -16.57 -16.08
C GLU A 124 19.13 -15.29 -16.81
N PHE A 125 18.02 -14.69 -16.42
CA PHE A 125 17.55 -13.43 -17.03
C PHE A 125 18.47 -12.24 -16.73
N PHE A 126 19.06 -12.20 -15.56
CA PHE A 126 20.06 -11.18 -15.23
C PHE A 126 21.31 -11.32 -16.09
N ALA A 127 21.85 -12.53 -16.25
CA ALA A 127 22.99 -12.79 -17.11
C ALA A 127 22.71 -12.44 -18.56
N LEU A 128 21.55 -12.87 -19.10
CA LEU A 128 21.14 -12.56 -20.46
C LEU A 128 20.99 -11.03 -20.68
N ALA A 129 20.42 -10.32 -19.73
CA ALA A 129 20.34 -8.86 -19.82
C ALA A 129 21.70 -8.18 -19.75
N ALA A 130 22.63 -8.71 -18.94
CA ALA A 130 24.00 -8.19 -18.84
C ALA A 130 24.82 -8.42 -20.12
N ASP A 131 24.60 -9.54 -20.80
CA ASP A 131 25.26 -9.85 -22.08
C ASP A 131 24.76 -8.96 -23.22
N LEU A 132 23.48 -8.58 -23.18
CA LEU A 132 22.86 -7.72 -24.20
C LEU A 132 23.12 -6.22 -23.95
N MET A 133 23.57 -5.85 -22.75
CA MET A 133 23.68 -4.46 -22.33
C MET A 133 24.77 -3.70 -23.07
N ASP A 134 24.45 -2.52 -23.57
CA ASP A 134 25.42 -1.51 -23.96
C ASP A 134 26.11 -0.95 -22.69
N LYS A 135 27.31 -1.46 -22.40
CA LYS A 135 28.06 -1.09 -21.19
C LYS A 135 28.56 0.35 -21.20
N GLN A 136 28.58 1.02 -22.37
CA GLN A 136 28.93 2.44 -22.49
C GLN A 136 27.73 3.34 -22.18
N ARG A 137 26.50 2.84 -22.35
CA ARG A 137 25.26 3.58 -22.14
C ARG A 137 24.24 2.76 -21.32
N PRO A 138 24.61 2.31 -20.12
CA PRO A 138 23.76 1.39 -19.35
C PRO A 138 22.40 1.99 -18.97
N ALA A 139 22.34 3.27 -18.63
CA ALA A 139 21.10 3.96 -18.32
C ALA A 139 20.14 3.97 -19.52
N LEU A 140 20.65 4.28 -20.72
CA LEU A 140 19.85 4.29 -21.95
C LEU A 140 19.34 2.90 -22.30
N PHE A 141 20.20 1.86 -22.18
CA PHE A 141 19.79 0.48 -22.41
C PHE A 141 18.67 0.05 -21.46
N ASN A 142 18.84 0.27 -20.15
CA ASN A 142 17.83 -0.08 -19.16
C ASN A 142 16.52 0.67 -19.40
N GLN A 143 16.55 1.96 -19.69
CA GLN A 143 15.35 2.74 -19.99
C GLN A 143 14.66 2.22 -21.25
N ALA A 144 15.40 2.02 -22.35
CA ALA A 144 14.86 1.58 -23.63
C ALA A 144 14.15 0.22 -23.53
N ILE A 145 14.77 -0.77 -22.84
CA ILE A 145 14.15 -2.10 -22.69
C ILE A 145 12.91 -2.06 -21.78
N ILE A 146 12.91 -1.25 -20.73
CA ILE A 146 11.74 -1.08 -19.84
C ILE A 146 10.60 -0.44 -20.61
N ASP A 147 10.86 0.65 -21.35
CA ASP A 147 9.86 1.38 -22.16
C ASP A 147 9.32 0.51 -23.28
N PHE A 148 10.17 -0.25 -23.97
CA PHE A 148 9.75 -1.20 -24.99
C PHE A 148 8.75 -2.23 -24.40
N GLY A 149 8.97 -2.70 -23.19
CA GLY A 149 8.06 -3.59 -22.50
C GLY A 149 6.76 -2.91 -22.07
N ALA A 150 6.82 -1.65 -21.69
CA ALA A 150 5.64 -0.92 -21.26
C ALA A 150 4.74 -0.50 -22.43
N LEU A 151 5.34 -0.18 -23.59
CA LEU A 151 4.64 0.47 -24.73
C LEU A 151 4.37 -0.49 -25.89
N VAL A 152 5.30 -1.41 -26.19
CA VAL A 152 5.25 -2.29 -27.38
C VAL A 152 4.98 -3.74 -26.98
N CYS A 153 5.90 -4.36 -26.23
CA CYS A 153 5.77 -5.74 -25.77
C CYS A 153 4.94 -5.83 -24.50
N THR A 154 3.67 -5.45 -24.56
CA THR A 154 2.78 -5.36 -23.41
C THR A 154 2.35 -6.74 -22.88
N TYR A 155 1.82 -6.78 -21.66
CA TYR A 155 1.36 -8.04 -21.05
C TYR A 155 0.17 -8.65 -21.81
N ARG A 156 -0.76 -7.82 -22.28
CA ARG A 156 -1.91 -8.22 -23.11
C ARG A 156 -2.05 -7.26 -24.28
N GLY A 157 -2.44 -7.79 -25.44
CA GLY A 157 -2.66 -6.95 -26.62
C GLY A 157 -1.39 -6.38 -27.24
N SER A 158 -0.26 -7.11 -27.17
CA SER A 158 0.97 -6.74 -27.87
C SER A 158 0.74 -6.70 -29.38
N GLN A 159 1.14 -5.62 -30.05
CA GLN A 159 1.05 -5.49 -31.51
C GLN A 159 2.28 -6.12 -32.16
N CYS A 160 2.31 -7.46 -32.16
CA CYS A 160 3.48 -8.21 -32.58
C CYS A 160 3.77 -8.10 -34.09
N ALA A 161 2.76 -7.91 -34.95
CA ALA A 161 2.94 -7.77 -36.38
C ALA A 161 3.78 -6.53 -36.73
N ASP A 162 3.57 -5.41 -36.00
CA ASP A 162 4.28 -4.14 -36.22
C ASP A 162 5.53 -4.01 -35.33
N CYS A 163 5.84 -5.01 -34.54
CA CYS A 163 6.97 -5.00 -33.64
C CYS A 163 8.31 -5.12 -34.40
N PRO A 164 9.32 -4.24 -34.16
CA PRO A 164 10.61 -4.34 -34.83
C PRO A 164 11.38 -5.63 -34.53
N GLN A 165 10.98 -6.36 -33.47
CA GLN A 165 11.57 -7.64 -33.10
C GLN A 165 10.80 -8.85 -33.67
N SER A 166 9.71 -8.64 -34.44
CA SER A 166 8.81 -9.71 -34.91
C SER A 166 9.54 -10.83 -35.64
N VAL A 167 10.51 -10.49 -36.50
CA VAL A 167 11.29 -11.44 -37.30
C VAL A 167 12.13 -12.39 -36.44
N TRP A 168 12.68 -11.89 -35.34
CA TRP A 168 13.57 -12.63 -34.45
C TRP A 168 12.89 -13.20 -33.20
N CYS A 169 11.67 -12.71 -32.89
CA CYS A 169 10.95 -13.03 -31.68
C CYS A 169 10.51 -14.51 -31.68
N TYR A 170 11.10 -15.31 -30.79
CA TYR A 170 10.73 -16.72 -30.62
C TYR A 170 9.25 -16.90 -30.33
N ALA A 171 8.71 -16.13 -29.38
CA ALA A 171 7.32 -16.26 -28.95
C ALA A 171 6.31 -15.95 -30.06
N TYR A 172 6.58 -14.92 -30.87
CA TYR A 172 5.70 -14.55 -32.01
C TYR A 172 5.72 -15.64 -33.09
N ARG A 173 6.90 -16.10 -33.47
CA ARG A 173 7.07 -17.13 -34.52
C ARG A 173 6.51 -18.49 -34.12
N ASN A 174 6.41 -18.78 -32.83
CA ASN A 174 5.94 -20.07 -32.31
C ASN A 174 4.58 -20.01 -31.60
N ASN A 175 3.82 -18.91 -31.74
CA ASN A 175 2.53 -18.70 -31.09
C ASN A 175 2.57 -18.87 -29.55
N MET A 176 3.62 -18.35 -28.92
CA MET A 176 3.89 -18.45 -27.48
C MET A 176 3.76 -17.13 -26.72
N VAL A 177 3.30 -16.04 -27.39
CA VAL A 177 3.24 -14.69 -26.79
C VAL A 177 2.46 -14.67 -25.48
N ASP A 178 1.31 -15.34 -25.42
CA ASP A 178 0.47 -15.38 -24.21
C ASP A 178 0.95 -16.38 -23.16
N LYS A 179 1.90 -17.26 -23.53
CA LYS A 179 2.44 -18.29 -22.64
C LYS A 179 3.72 -17.86 -21.94
N LEU A 180 4.41 -16.83 -22.45
CA LEU A 180 5.67 -16.32 -21.92
C LEU A 180 5.50 -14.92 -21.32
N PRO A 181 6.14 -14.64 -20.18
CA PRO A 181 7.05 -15.49 -19.40
C PRO A 181 6.33 -16.53 -18.56
N ILE A 182 7.03 -17.63 -18.24
CA ILE A 182 6.54 -18.68 -17.32
C ILE A 182 6.66 -18.20 -15.87
N LYS A 183 5.63 -18.51 -15.05
CA LYS A 183 5.65 -18.40 -13.60
C LYS A 183 5.51 -19.78 -12.98
N GLY A 184 6.39 -20.08 -12.01
CA GLY A 184 6.43 -21.39 -11.36
C GLY A 184 5.35 -21.56 -10.29
N GLN A 185 4.97 -20.51 -9.62
CA GLN A 185 4.02 -20.58 -8.50
C GLN A 185 2.70 -19.87 -8.82
N ARG A 186 1.59 -20.55 -8.52
CA ARG A 186 0.28 -19.90 -8.48
C ARG A 186 0.08 -19.23 -7.12
N VAL A 187 -0.31 -17.97 -7.17
CA VAL A 187 -0.70 -17.25 -5.97
C VAL A 187 -2.02 -17.82 -5.45
N VAL A 188 -2.00 -18.36 -4.23
CA VAL A 188 -3.23 -18.76 -3.53
C VAL A 188 -3.83 -17.51 -2.89
N VAL A 189 -5.02 -17.13 -3.32
CA VAL A 189 -5.75 -15.99 -2.76
C VAL A 189 -6.65 -16.50 -1.64
N ARG A 190 -6.54 -15.90 -0.45
CA ARG A 190 -7.38 -16.20 0.73
C ARG A 190 -8.42 -15.11 0.92
N SER A 191 -9.62 -15.47 1.37
CA SER A 191 -10.64 -14.52 1.77
C SER A 191 -10.51 -14.19 3.26
N ARG A 192 -10.72 -12.91 3.62
CA ARG A 192 -10.79 -12.42 5.01
C ARG A 192 -12.03 -11.54 5.15
N TYR A 193 -12.70 -11.59 6.29
CA TYR A 193 -13.94 -10.86 6.57
C TYR A 193 -13.72 -9.94 7.74
N PHE A 194 -13.71 -8.64 7.48
CA PHE A 194 -13.46 -7.58 8.44
C PHE A 194 -14.74 -6.85 8.77
N TYR A 195 -15.06 -6.76 10.05
CA TYR A 195 -16.18 -6.01 10.59
C TYR A 195 -15.62 -4.81 11.37
N TYR A 196 -15.60 -3.65 10.74
CA TYR A 196 -15.14 -2.42 11.37
C TYR A 196 -16.28 -1.78 12.15
N LEU A 197 -16.08 -1.53 13.44
CA LEU A 197 -17.04 -0.91 14.33
C LEU A 197 -16.71 0.59 14.44
N MET A 198 -17.47 1.42 13.75
CA MET A 198 -17.40 2.88 13.86
C MET A 198 -18.24 3.32 15.06
N LEU A 199 -17.65 3.14 16.25
CA LEU A 199 -18.32 3.39 17.53
C LEU A 199 -18.31 4.87 17.85
N ARG A 200 -19.47 5.43 18.13
CA ARG A 200 -19.64 6.80 18.59
C ARG A 200 -19.93 6.82 20.09
N TYR A 201 -19.24 7.68 20.80
CA TYR A 201 -19.55 8.06 22.18
C TYR A 201 -19.49 9.58 22.28
N ARG A 202 -20.65 10.24 22.45
CA ARG A 202 -20.77 11.71 22.31
C ARG A 202 -20.20 12.16 20.96
N ASN A 203 -19.23 13.08 20.96
CA ASN A 203 -18.55 13.59 19.77
C ASN A 203 -17.19 12.93 19.50
N THR A 204 -16.99 11.70 19.99
CA THR A 204 -15.74 10.97 19.85
C THR A 204 -15.96 9.61 19.19
N THR A 205 -14.88 9.04 18.66
CA THR A 205 -14.80 7.67 18.15
C THR A 205 -13.49 7.02 18.61
N PHE A 206 -13.28 5.77 18.21
CA PHE A 206 -12.16 4.96 18.68
C PHE A 206 -11.32 4.51 17.49
N VAL A 207 -10.01 4.69 17.59
CA VAL A 207 -9.04 4.26 16.58
C VAL A 207 -7.83 3.62 17.27
N ARG A 208 -7.21 2.65 16.60
CA ARG A 208 -5.90 2.14 17.00
C ARG A 208 -4.95 2.11 15.83
N ARG A 209 -3.66 2.14 16.11
CA ARG A 209 -2.63 1.90 15.13
C ARG A 209 -2.37 0.39 15.03
N ARG A 210 -2.47 -0.17 13.83
CA ARG A 210 -2.14 -1.59 13.61
C ARG A 210 -0.68 -1.84 13.90
N ALA A 211 -0.41 -2.66 14.90
CA ALA A 211 0.94 -3.04 15.33
C ALA A 211 1.36 -4.42 14.81
N GLU A 212 0.41 -5.24 14.38
CA GLU A 212 0.66 -6.60 13.90
C GLU A 212 1.43 -6.57 12.57
N ARG A 213 2.28 -7.55 12.36
CA ARG A 213 3.00 -7.79 11.10
C ARG A 213 2.06 -8.38 10.03
N ASP A 214 0.97 -7.69 9.77
CA ASP A 214 -0.07 -8.06 8.81
C ASP A 214 -0.28 -6.95 7.77
N ILE A 215 -1.33 -7.07 6.94
CA ILE A 215 -1.73 -6.00 6.02
C ILE A 215 -1.94 -4.69 6.77
N TRP A 216 -1.57 -3.58 6.13
CA TRP A 216 -1.79 -2.22 6.63
C TRP A 216 -1.11 -1.89 7.98
N HIS A 217 -0.05 -2.62 8.33
CA HIS A 217 0.78 -2.31 9.50
C HIS A 217 1.14 -0.81 9.53
N SER A 218 1.04 -0.20 10.70
CA SER A 218 1.25 1.22 10.99
C SER A 218 0.17 2.19 10.48
N LEU A 219 -0.90 1.71 9.85
CA LEU A 219 -2.09 2.53 9.59
C LEU A 219 -3.05 2.47 10.77
N TYR A 220 -3.90 3.47 10.87
CA TYR A 220 -4.97 3.50 11.88
C TYR A 220 -6.21 2.79 11.36
N GLU A 221 -6.96 2.18 12.26
CA GLU A 221 -8.21 1.49 11.99
C GLU A 221 -9.21 1.69 13.11
N PHE A 222 -10.49 1.55 12.80
CA PHE A 222 -11.55 1.41 13.79
C PHE A 222 -11.45 0.08 14.53
N PRO A 223 -12.13 -0.09 15.69
CA PRO A 223 -12.33 -1.39 16.32
C PRO A 223 -12.72 -2.45 15.28
N LEU A 224 -12.01 -3.57 15.27
CA LEU A 224 -12.10 -4.58 14.23
C LEU A 224 -12.38 -5.95 14.83
N ILE A 225 -13.38 -6.63 14.29
CA ILE A 225 -13.59 -8.07 14.45
C ILE A 225 -13.29 -8.74 13.12
N GLU A 226 -12.38 -9.71 13.12
CA GLU A 226 -12.05 -10.51 11.94
C GLU A 226 -12.60 -11.92 12.09
N LEU A 227 -13.31 -12.40 11.05
CA LEU A 227 -13.86 -13.74 11.00
C LEU A 227 -13.38 -14.48 9.74
N SER A 228 -13.52 -15.82 9.77
CA SER A 228 -13.15 -16.69 8.65
C SER A 228 -14.19 -16.73 7.53
N ASN A 229 -15.44 -16.32 7.83
CA ASN A 229 -16.58 -16.31 6.92
C ASN A 229 -17.46 -15.08 7.15
N GLN A 230 -18.32 -14.81 6.19
CA GLN A 230 -19.33 -13.76 6.33
C GLN A 230 -20.45 -14.23 7.26
N VAL A 231 -20.84 -13.35 8.17
CA VAL A 231 -21.95 -13.58 9.13
C VAL A 231 -22.90 -12.37 9.14
N SER A 232 -24.12 -12.60 9.62
CA SER A 232 -25.08 -11.53 9.89
C SER A 232 -24.66 -10.71 11.12
N ILE A 233 -25.26 -9.54 11.30
CA ILE A 233 -24.99 -8.70 12.48
C ILE A 233 -25.38 -9.39 13.80
N SER A 234 -26.47 -10.16 13.82
CA SER A 234 -26.90 -10.90 15.00
C SER A 234 -25.90 -12.01 15.37
N GLU A 235 -25.39 -12.73 14.37
CA GLU A 235 -24.34 -13.73 14.59
C GLU A 235 -23.03 -13.09 15.05
N LEU A 236 -22.65 -11.94 14.47
CA LEU A 236 -21.46 -11.18 14.88
C LEU A 236 -21.54 -10.75 16.34
N MET A 237 -22.68 -10.22 16.78
CA MET A 237 -22.91 -9.79 18.17
C MET A 237 -22.89 -10.95 19.15
N ALA A 238 -23.15 -12.18 18.69
CA ALA A 238 -23.09 -13.39 19.50
C ALA A 238 -21.67 -14.01 19.55
N THR A 239 -20.68 -13.46 18.84
CA THR A 239 -19.31 -13.98 18.86
C THR A 239 -18.57 -13.64 20.15
N ALA A 240 -17.64 -14.49 20.55
CA ALA A 240 -16.73 -14.21 21.66
C ALA A 240 -15.93 -12.92 21.43
N GLN A 241 -15.48 -12.68 20.17
CA GLN A 241 -14.71 -11.50 19.80
C GLN A 241 -15.49 -10.19 20.01
N TRP A 242 -16.81 -10.21 19.84
CA TRP A 242 -17.65 -9.05 20.17
C TRP A 242 -17.67 -8.78 21.68
N GLY A 243 -17.85 -9.83 22.48
CA GLY A 243 -17.78 -9.74 23.95
C GLY A 243 -16.42 -9.32 24.48
N ASP A 244 -15.34 -9.85 23.89
CA ASP A 244 -13.95 -9.50 24.25
C ASP A 244 -13.65 -8.03 23.94
N LEU A 245 -14.18 -7.52 22.82
CA LEU A 245 -13.93 -6.14 22.38
C LEU A 245 -14.75 -5.11 23.16
N LEU A 246 -16.03 -5.39 23.42
CA LEU A 246 -16.98 -4.41 23.95
C LEU A 246 -17.41 -4.71 25.40
N GLY A 247 -17.16 -5.94 25.89
CA GLY A 247 -17.68 -6.44 27.16
C GLY A 247 -19.09 -7.01 27.00
N ALA A 248 -19.44 -7.97 27.87
CA ALA A 248 -20.72 -8.69 27.81
C ALA A 248 -21.94 -7.78 28.06
N ASP A 249 -21.76 -6.74 28.86
CA ASP A 249 -22.83 -5.82 29.27
C ASP A 249 -22.86 -4.49 28.46
N ALA A 250 -22.08 -4.41 27.38
CA ALA A 250 -21.98 -3.19 26.59
C ALA A 250 -23.33 -2.84 25.94
N GLN A 251 -23.84 -1.65 26.26
CA GLN A 251 -25.04 -1.12 25.61
C GLN A 251 -24.65 -0.42 24.31
N VAL A 252 -24.83 -1.15 23.20
CA VAL A 252 -24.48 -0.73 21.86
C VAL A 252 -25.76 -0.64 21.02
N GLU A 253 -26.05 0.53 20.49
CA GLU A 253 -27.14 0.75 19.55
C GLU A 253 -26.58 0.78 18.12
N VAL A 254 -26.89 -0.24 17.32
CA VAL A 254 -26.48 -0.28 15.92
C VAL A 254 -27.36 0.62 15.09
N LEU A 255 -26.75 1.65 14.47
CA LEU A 255 -27.45 2.64 13.66
C LEU A 255 -27.46 2.29 12.17
N SER A 256 -26.37 1.71 11.66
CA SER A 256 -26.22 1.35 10.25
C SER A 256 -25.22 0.21 10.07
N VAL A 257 -25.48 -0.63 9.07
CA VAL A 257 -24.57 -1.72 8.64
C VAL A 257 -24.42 -1.61 7.13
N SER A 258 -23.19 -1.51 6.64
CA SER A 258 -22.94 -1.44 5.20
C SER A 258 -23.06 -2.81 4.54
N GLU A 259 -23.28 -2.83 3.22
CA GLU A 259 -22.97 -4.00 2.42
C GLU A 259 -21.46 -4.30 2.47
N PRO A 260 -21.06 -5.58 2.35
CA PRO A 260 -19.64 -5.96 2.33
C PRO A 260 -18.89 -5.35 1.14
N ILE A 261 -17.90 -4.54 1.39
CA ILE A 261 -17.06 -3.92 0.38
C ILE A 261 -15.90 -4.87 0.05
N LYS A 262 -15.89 -5.37 -1.19
CA LYS A 262 -14.80 -6.21 -1.69
C LYS A 262 -13.57 -5.37 -2.00
N HIS A 263 -12.44 -5.70 -1.38
CA HIS A 263 -11.15 -5.07 -1.60
C HIS A 263 -10.09 -6.13 -1.96
N GLN A 264 -9.51 -6.03 -3.17
CA GLN A 264 -8.57 -7.01 -3.67
C GLN A 264 -7.14 -6.59 -3.36
N LEU A 265 -6.41 -7.44 -2.64
CA LEU A 265 -4.96 -7.38 -2.45
C LEU A 265 -4.29 -8.51 -3.25
N THR A 266 -2.94 -8.53 -3.26
CA THR A 266 -2.19 -9.52 -4.07
C THR A 266 -2.50 -10.97 -3.69
N HIS A 267 -2.60 -11.26 -2.39
CA HIS A 267 -2.80 -12.61 -1.85
C HIS A 267 -4.09 -12.75 -1.02
N ILE A 268 -4.88 -11.68 -0.92
CA ILE A 268 -6.06 -11.62 -0.06
C ILE A 268 -7.19 -10.95 -0.82
N THR A 269 -8.38 -11.55 -0.78
CA THR A 269 -9.64 -10.88 -1.05
C THR A 269 -10.26 -10.52 0.29
N LEU A 270 -10.33 -9.23 0.58
CA LEU A 270 -10.93 -8.73 1.80
C LEU A 270 -12.39 -8.34 1.55
N TYR A 271 -13.27 -8.72 2.44
CA TYR A 271 -14.65 -8.26 2.53
C TYR A 271 -14.78 -7.42 3.80
N ALA A 272 -14.93 -6.11 3.65
CA ALA A 272 -15.05 -5.18 4.77
C ALA A 272 -16.49 -4.73 4.94
N THR A 273 -17.07 -4.98 6.11
CA THR A 273 -18.39 -4.48 6.52
C THR A 273 -18.17 -3.41 7.59
N PHE A 274 -18.83 -2.27 7.44
CA PHE A 274 -18.77 -1.15 8.38
C PHE A 274 -20.07 -1.08 9.18
N ILE A 275 -19.92 -1.03 10.49
CA ILE A 275 -21.03 -0.97 11.43
C ILE A 275 -20.92 0.35 12.19
N ILE A 276 -21.86 1.24 11.97
CA ILE A 276 -21.96 2.48 12.72
C ILE A 276 -22.85 2.21 13.94
N ALA A 277 -22.33 2.47 15.13
CA ALA A 277 -23.06 2.23 16.36
C ALA A 277 -22.78 3.29 17.42
N GLU A 278 -23.77 3.54 18.29
CA GLU A 278 -23.67 4.46 19.42
C GLU A 278 -23.47 3.71 20.73
N LEU A 279 -22.55 4.21 21.55
CA LEU A 279 -22.25 3.69 22.88
C LEU A 279 -22.90 4.59 23.93
N ARG A 280 -23.59 4.02 24.91
CA ARG A 280 -24.06 4.75 26.10
C ARG A 280 -22.97 5.00 27.13
N ALA A 281 -21.98 4.10 27.19
CA ALA A 281 -20.79 4.21 28.02
C ALA A 281 -19.59 3.60 27.26
N VAL A 282 -18.38 4.08 27.55
CA VAL A 282 -17.16 3.52 26.96
C VAL A 282 -16.78 2.23 27.68
N PRO A 283 -16.77 1.09 26.99
CA PRO A 283 -16.31 -0.17 27.56
C PRO A 283 -14.85 -0.08 28.02
N TYR A 284 -14.53 -0.66 29.17
CA TYR A 284 -13.17 -0.67 29.69
C TYR A 284 -12.17 -1.35 28.73
N THR A 285 -12.56 -2.46 28.15
CA THR A 285 -11.77 -3.24 27.18
C THR A 285 -11.39 -2.40 25.96
N LEU A 286 -12.31 -1.59 25.46
CA LEU A 286 -12.06 -0.71 24.32
C LEU A 286 -11.00 0.37 24.67
N GLY A 287 -11.03 0.90 25.89
CA GLY A 287 -10.09 1.92 26.36
C GLY A 287 -8.65 1.43 26.51
N LEU A 288 -8.42 0.12 26.58
CA LEU A 288 -7.07 -0.47 26.70
C LEU A 288 -6.30 -0.41 25.37
N ASP A 289 -6.98 -0.72 24.25
CA ASP A 289 -6.33 -0.93 22.95
C ASP A 289 -6.58 0.20 21.96
N TYR A 290 -7.63 1.01 22.19
CA TYR A 290 -8.05 2.05 21.27
C TYR A 290 -7.96 3.44 21.91
N ARG A 291 -7.55 4.41 21.09
CA ARG A 291 -7.58 5.83 21.47
C ARG A 291 -8.96 6.39 21.21
N CYS A 292 -9.53 7.06 22.19
CA CYS A 292 -10.70 7.89 22.01
C CYS A 292 -10.28 9.22 21.36
N VAL A 293 -10.84 9.55 20.21
CA VAL A 293 -10.48 10.73 19.42
C VAL A 293 -11.70 11.50 18.98
N PRO A 294 -11.65 12.85 18.89
CA PRO A 294 -12.74 13.63 18.31
C PRO A 294 -13.03 13.19 16.87
N ILE A 295 -14.30 13.08 16.50
CA ILE A 295 -14.69 12.66 15.13
C ILE A 295 -14.12 13.62 14.08
N GLY A 296 -14.11 14.92 14.36
CA GLY A 296 -13.55 15.95 13.45
C GLY A 296 -12.07 15.79 13.15
N THR A 297 -11.29 15.06 13.97
CA THR A 297 -9.84 14.81 13.76
C THR A 297 -9.55 13.51 13.00
N LEU A 298 -10.57 12.74 12.60
CA LEU A 298 -10.35 11.48 11.88
C LEU A 298 -9.56 11.66 10.58
N ALA A 299 -9.71 12.81 9.93
CA ALA A 299 -8.96 13.16 8.74
C ALA A 299 -7.44 13.26 8.95
N ASP A 300 -6.96 13.41 10.19
CA ASP A 300 -5.53 13.50 10.51
C ASP A 300 -4.86 12.12 10.56
N TYR A 301 -5.64 11.06 10.69
CA TYR A 301 -5.16 9.69 10.79
C TYR A 301 -4.99 9.04 9.42
N SER A 302 -3.88 8.37 9.21
CA SER A 302 -3.62 7.59 7.99
C SER A 302 -4.34 6.24 8.08
N VAL A 303 -5.36 6.04 7.27
CA VAL A 303 -6.18 4.82 7.25
C VAL A 303 -6.00 4.01 5.97
N PRO A 304 -6.31 2.70 5.96
CA PRO A 304 -6.42 1.91 4.74
C PRO A 304 -7.42 2.50 3.74
N ARG A 305 -7.13 2.35 2.44
CA ARG A 305 -7.98 2.89 1.37
C ARG A 305 -9.45 2.45 1.47
N VAL A 306 -9.72 1.24 1.97
CA VAL A 306 -11.09 0.74 2.12
C VAL A 306 -11.86 1.55 3.18
N ILE A 307 -11.20 1.95 4.27
CA ILE A 307 -11.77 2.82 5.30
C ILE A 307 -11.93 4.24 4.76
N ASP A 308 -10.89 4.79 4.13
CA ASP A 308 -10.89 6.14 3.53
C ASP A 308 -12.01 6.30 2.48
N ALA A 309 -12.15 5.33 1.59
CA ALA A 309 -13.19 5.32 0.57
C ALA A 309 -14.60 5.22 1.17
N TYR A 310 -14.78 4.41 2.22
CA TYR A 310 -16.06 4.30 2.92
C TYR A 310 -16.44 5.61 3.60
N MET A 311 -15.52 6.20 4.38
CA MET A 311 -15.75 7.49 5.04
C MET A 311 -16.08 8.62 4.05
N ALA A 312 -15.46 8.60 2.85
CA ALA A 312 -15.71 9.60 1.82
C ALA A 312 -17.08 9.43 1.13
N ALA A 313 -17.58 8.20 1.01
CA ALA A 313 -18.80 7.88 0.28
C ALA A 313 -20.06 7.91 1.16
N GLU A 314 -19.94 7.59 2.47
CA GLU A 314 -21.08 7.33 3.34
C GLU A 314 -21.69 8.63 3.91
N PRO A 315 -22.95 8.96 3.59
CA PRO A 315 -23.63 10.15 4.14
C PRO A 315 -23.74 10.14 5.67
N ALA A 316 -23.90 8.97 6.28
CA ALA A 316 -23.97 8.83 7.73
C ALA A 316 -22.65 9.25 8.40
N VAL A 317 -21.49 8.97 7.78
CA VAL A 317 -20.19 9.45 8.26
C VAL A 317 -20.10 10.97 8.13
N ARG A 318 -20.69 11.56 7.07
CA ARG A 318 -20.81 13.02 6.92
C ARG A 318 -21.74 13.65 7.96
N TYR A 319 -22.72 12.89 8.45
CA TYR A 319 -23.60 13.34 9.55
C TYR A 319 -22.82 13.44 10.86
N PHE A 320 -21.87 12.52 11.12
CA PHE A 320 -20.97 12.63 12.26
C PHE A 320 -20.13 13.92 12.23
N SER A 321 -19.72 14.39 11.04
CA SER A 321 -18.92 15.61 10.90
C SER A 321 -19.74 16.91 10.91
N LYS A 322 -21.08 16.83 10.72
CA LYS A 322 -21.98 18.00 10.71
C LYS A 322 -22.63 18.29 12.06
N SER A 323 -22.73 17.31 12.96
CA SER A 323 -23.33 17.50 14.29
C SER A 323 -22.50 18.38 15.22
N ASP A 324 -21.21 18.63 14.91
CA ASP A 324 -20.36 19.53 15.69
C ASP A 324 -20.77 21.01 15.64
N LYS A 325 -21.62 21.40 14.66
CA LYS A 325 -22.11 22.78 14.58
C LYS A 325 -23.42 23.02 15.33
N ALA A 326 -24.07 21.94 15.80
CA ALA A 326 -25.38 22.06 16.44
C ALA A 326 -25.34 21.98 17.99
N TYR A 327 -24.21 21.57 18.58
CA TYR A 327 -24.07 21.43 20.04
C TYR A 327 -23.12 22.46 20.67
N GLY A 328 -22.66 23.45 19.92
CA GLY A 328 -21.70 24.45 20.36
C GLY A 328 -22.30 25.86 20.64
N SER A 329 -23.60 25.99 20.84
CA SER A 329 -24.23 27.32 21.02
C SER A 329 -25.33 27.42 22.07
N ASP A 330 -25.33 26.59 23.13
CA ASP A 330 -26.28 26.79 24.25
C ASP A 330 -25.61 26.50 25.60
N ASP A 331 -24.56 27.24 25.96
CA ASP A 331 -24.09 27.41 27.34
C ASP A 331 -23.40 28.78 27.51
N GLU A 332 -24.08 29.85 27.13
CA GLU A 332 -23.86 31.20 27.67
C GLU A 332 -25.17 31.71 28.20
N ASP A 333 -25.55 31.28 29.39
CA ASP A 333 -26.51 32.02 30.20
C ASP A 333 -26.17 31.94 31.68
N GLY A 334 -25.67 33.07 32.17
CA GLY A 334 -26.11 33.60 33.44
C GLY A 334 -25.48 33.06 34.71
N VAL A 335 -24.28 33.49 35.06
CA VAL A 335 -23.92 33.70 36.49
C VAL A 335 -24.10 35.17 36.83
N VAL A 336 -25.23 35.51 37.38
CA VAL A 336 -25.44 36.75 38.11
C VAL A 336 -24.81 36.60 39.50
N VAL A 337 -23.73 37.33 39.76
CA VAL A 337 -23.22 37.55 41.12
C VAL A 337 -24.07 38.64 41.73
N ILE A 338 -24.74 38.37 42.85
CA ILE A 338 -25.25 39.37 43.78
C ILE A 338 -24.58 39.14 45.13
N ASP A 339 -23.84 40.19 45.56
CA ASP A 339 -23.28 40.54 46.88
C ASP A 339 -22.32 39.57 47.56
#